data_3e6f49dcb3a6a06aaeea74f88aaaa23b
#
_entry.id   3e6f49dcb3a6a06aaeea74f88aaaa23b
#
_cell.length_a   1.000
_cell.length_b   1.000
_cell.length_c   1.000
_cell.angle_alpha   90.00
_cell.angle_beta   90.00
_cell.angle_gamma   90.00
#
_symmetry.space_group_name_H-M   'P 1'
#
loop_
_entity.id
_entity.type
_entity.pdbx_description
1 polymer ?
#
loop_
_entity_poly.entity_id
_entity_poly.type
_entity_poly.pdbx_seq_one_letter_code
_entity_poly.pdbx_strand_id
1 'polypeptide(L)'
;MRKTVLLLLLALLIPAAAQSQPRAPQNGTLSIREGRGIVQVDARGSMTGRVNGKITITDLKPYDSKRPVVYGAAKTMYRNVKTTVYQGKNIRFRLIGARFQVRIQGRAIFLSAIARGDGIIDGTGDPTANVFYDGVWSLNDSPYQSLPDDATSFDLAPASPQ
;
A
#
# COMPACT_ATOMS: atom_id res chain seq x y z
N MET A 1 -61.52 -55.18 3.77
CA MET A 1 -60.05 -55.32 3.64
C MET A 1 -59.51 -54.06 3.00
N ARG A 2 -58.98 -53.10 3.78
CA ARG A 2 -58.41 -51.81 3.34
C ARG A 2 -56.91 -51.90 3.35
N LYS A 3 -56.27 -51.88 2.19
CA LYS A 3 -54.82 -51.87 2.06
C LYS A 3 -54.32 -50.41 2.15
N THR A 4 -53.68 -50.08 3.24
CA THR A 4 -53.05 -48.78 3.44
C THR A 4 -51.67 -48.79 2.77
N VAL A 5 -51.51 -47.98 1.74
CA VAL A 5 -50.22 -47.77 1.04
C VAL A 5 -49.49 -46.66 1.79
N LEU A 6 -48.41 -46.99 2.49
CA LEU A 6 -47.52 -46.08 3.19
C LEU A 6 -46.49 -45.53 2.17
N LEU A 7 -46.69 -44.28 1.71
CA LEU A 7 -45.75 -43.59 0.83
C LEU A 7 -44.62 -43.01 1.70
N LEU A 8 -43.43 -43.61 1.60
CA LEU A 8 -42.21 -43.16 2.28
C LEU A 8 -41.59 -42.05 1.42
N LEU A 9 -41.78 -40.78 1.84
CA LEU A 9 -41.14 -39.64 1.23
C LEU A 9 -39.69 -39.56 1.76
N LEU A 10 -38.73 -40.05 0.97
CA LEU A 10 -37.31 -39.92 1.21
C LEU A 10 -36.86 -38.51 0.79
N ALA A 11 -36.78 -37.56 1.74
CA ALA A 11 -36.24 -36.23 1.50
C ALA A 11 -34.74 -36.36 1.30
N LEU A 12 -34.26 -36.22 0.05
CA LEU A 12 -32.86 -36.05 -0.27
C LEU A 12 -32.36 -34.70 0.27
N LEU A 13 -31.71 -34.70 1.43
CA LEU A 13 -30.90 -33.62 1.92
C LEU A 13 -29.63 -33.53 1.03
N ILE A 14 -29.69 -32.69 -0.01
CA ILE A 14 -28.50 -32.28 -0.77
C ILE A 14 -27.73 -31.31 0.12
N PRO A 15 -26.53 -31.63 0.61
CA PRO A 15 -25.72 -30.63 1.28
C PRO A 15 -25.42 -29.53 0.26
N ALA A 16 -25.94 -28.32 0.51
CA ALA A 16 -25.54 -27.12 -0.25
C ALA A 16 -24.04 -26.96 -0.02
N ALA A 17 -23.22 -27.39 -0.98
CA ALA A 17 -21.82 -27.09 -1.03
C ALA A 17 -21.73 -25.55 -1.00
N ALA A 18 -21.28 -25.01 0.13
CA ALA A 18 -20.99 -23.60 0.26
C ALA A 18 -19.91 -23.28 -0.78
N GLN A 19 -20.32 -22.77 -1.93
CA GLN A 19 -19.42 -22.24 -2.93
C GLN A 19 -18.72 -21.06 -2.26
N SER A 20 -17.45 -21.26 -1.87
CA SER A 20 -16.60 -20.18 -1.45
C SER A 20 -16.47 -19.22 -2.65
N GLN A 21 -17.24 -18.14 -2.64
CA GLN A 21 -17.07 -17.09 -3.63
C GLN A 21 -15.61 -16.66 -3.59
N PRO A 22 -14.95 -16.54 -4.76
CA PRO A 22 -13.59 -16.03 -4.81
C PRO A 22 -13.61 -14.65 -4.16
N ARG A 23 -12.97 -14.56 -2.99
CA ARG A 23 -12.87 -13.31 -2.22
C ARG A 23 -12.15 -12.29 -3.10
N ALA A 24 -12.77 -11.14 -3.34
CA ALA A 24 -12.10 -10.08 -4.08
C ALA A 24 -10.72 -9.83 -3.45
N PRO A 25 -9.67 -9.69 -4.27
CA PRO A 25 -8.33 -9.49 -3.76
C PRO A 25 -8.30 -8.28 -2.84
N GLN A 26 -7.98 -8.51 -1.56
CA GLN A 26 -7.96 -7.48 -0.55
C GLN A 26 -6.72 -6.59 -0.73
N ASN A 27 -6.82 -5.32 -0.30
CA ASN A 27 -5.67 -4.42 -0.24
C ASN A 27 -4.85 -4.74 1.01
N GLY A 28 -3.54 -4.61 0.90
CA GLY A 28 -2.64 -4.58 2.05
C GLY A 28 -2.51 -3.17 2.61
N THR A 29 -1.82 -3.06 3.74
CA THR A 29 -1.55 -1.80 4.41
C THR A 29 -0.04 -1.56 4.53
N LEU A 30 0.39 -0.31 4.41
CA LEU A 30 1.74 0.13 4.72
C LEU A 30 1.65 1.39 5.58
N SER A 31 2.34 1.37 6.70
CA SER A 31 2.49 2.54 7.56
C SER A 31 3.96 2.78 7.87
N ILE A 32 4.43 4.03 7.71
CA ILE A 32 5.78 4.45 8.06
C ILE A 32 5.67 5.66 8.97
N ARG A 33 6.46 5.68 10.03
CA ARG A 33 6.54 6.80 10.99
C ARG A 33 7.99 7.22 11.17
N GLU A 34 8.23 8.53 11.03
CA GLU A 34 9.52 9.17 11.19
C GLU A 34 10.63 8.60 10.29
N GLY A 35 10.22 8.02 9.16
CA GLY A 35 11.12 7.35 8.24
C GLY A 35 12.22 8.26 7.71
N ARG A 36 13.43 7.68 7.50
CA ARG A 36 14.54 8.29 6.79
C ARG A 36 15.05 7.29 5.76
N GLY A 37 15.25 7.73 4.53
CA GLY A 37 15.74 6.84 3.46
C GLY A 37 14.93 6.97 2.18
N ILE A 38 14.75 5.84 1.53
CA ILE A 38 14.04 5.70 0.26
C ILE A 38 12.86 4.75 0.45
N VAL A 39 11.70 5.17 -0.03
CA VAL A 39 10.51 4.31 -0.12
C VAL A 39 10.01 4.38 -1.56
N GLN A 40 9.91 3.25 -2.21
CA GLN A 40 9.36 3.11 -3.54
C GLN A 40 8.15 2.19 -3.48
N VAL A 41 7.04 2.59 -4.11
CA VAL A 41 5.79 1.82 -4.14
C VAL A 41 5.23 1.86 -5.55
N ASP A 42 4.94 0.69 -6.12
CA ASP A 42 4.15 0.51 -7.34
C ASP A 42 2.85 -0.18 -6.97
N ALA A 43 1.77 0.56 -6.93
CA ALA A 43 0.53 0.03 -6.39
C ALA A 43 -0.72 0.67 -7.01
N ARG A 44 -1.85 0.01 -6.75
CA ARG A 44 -3.19 0.54 -7.00
C ARG A 44 -3.95 0.63 -5.69
N GLY A 45 -4.41 1.84 -5.36
CA GLY A 45 -5.13 2.08 -4.12
C GLY A 45 -5.06 3.53 -3.67
N SER A 46 -4.97 3.74 -2.38
CA SER A 46 -4.87 5.07 -1.78
C SER A 46 -3.60 5.17 -0.95
N MET A 47 -2.95 6.32 -1.02
CA MET A 47 -1.75 6.62 -0.25
C MET A 47 -1.77 8.09 0.18
N THR A 48 -1.41 8.34 1.42
CA THR A 48 -1.21 9.68 1.96
C THR A 48 0.12 9.75 2.69
N GLY A 49 0.73 10.92 2.71
CA GLY A 49 1.97 11.06 3.46
C GLY A 49 2.49 12.47 3.53
N ARG A 50 3.59 12.61 4.29
CA ARG A 50 4.40 13.82 4.33
C ARG A 50 5.89 13.46 4.34
N VAL A 51 6.73 14.34 3.82
CA VAL A 51 8.17 14.15 3.74
C VAL A 51 8.91 15.47 3.70
N ASN A 52 10.10 15.47 4.29
CA ASN A 52 11.13 16.48 4.06
C ASN A 52 12.13 15.93 3.06
N GLY A 53 12.08 16.36 1.81
CA GLY A 53 12.96 15.81 0.77
C GLY A 53 12.39 15.91 -0.63
N LYS A 54 12.39 14.78 -1.34
CA LYS A 54 11.93 14.65 -2.71
C LYS A 54 10.90 13.54 -2.84
N ILE A 55 9.84 13.82 -3.57
CA ILE A 55 8.86 12.81 -3.98
C ILE A 55 8.73 12.85 -5.50
N THR A 56 8.83 11.69 -6.13
CA THR A 56 8.52 11.49 -7.54
C THR A 56 7.24 10.69 -7.64
N ILE A 57 6.25 11.23 -8.31
CA ILE A 57 4.98 10.58 -8.54
C ILE A 57 4.84 10.34 -10.03
N THR A 58 4.65 9.08 -10.43
CA THR A 58 4.26 8.68 -11.78
C THR A 58 2.82 8.22 -11.76
N ASP A 59 1.95 9.02 -12.31
CA ASP A 59 0.54 8.70 -12.52
C ASP A 59 0.41 7.87 -13.80
N LEU A 60 0.05 6.61 -13.68
CA LEU A 60 -0.05 5.72 -14.84
C LEU A 60 -1.31 5.96 -15.69
N LYS A 61 -2.25 6.76 -15.17
CA LYS A 61 -3.48 7.18 -15.88
C LYS A 61 -3.70 8.71 -15.76
N PRO A 62 -2.82 9.55 -16.31
CA PRO A 62 -2.79 11.00 -16.04
C PRO A 62 -4.03 11.76 -16.54
N TYR A 63 -4.89 11.12 -17.33
CA TYR A 63 -6.10 11.74 -17.89
C TYR A 63 -7.37 11.30 -17.18
N ASP A 64 -7.28 10.48 -16.12
CA ASP A 64 -8.44 10.17 -15.30
C ASP A 64 -8.70 11.28 -14.26
N SER A 65 -9.81 11.17 -13.53
CA SER A 65 -10.19 12.13 -12.49
C SER A 65 -9.40 11.99 -11.17
N LYS A 66 -8.48 11.02 -11.08
CA LYS A 66 -7.79 10.62 -9.84
C LYS A 66 -6.38 11.22 -9.74
N ARG A 67 -6.29 12.51 -9.94
CA ARG A 67 -4.99 13.20 -9.95
C ARG A 67 -4.34 13.21 -8.57
N PRO A 68 -3.00 13.09 -8.50
CA PRO A 68 -2.25 13.34 -7.28
C PRO A 68 -2.49 14.74 -6.74
N VAL A 69 -2.70 14.87 -5.43
CA VAL A 69 -2.80 16.15 -4.73
C VAL A 69 -1.55 16.32 -3.90
N VAL A 70 -0.79 17.40 -4.14
CA VAL A 70 0.48 17.67 -3.45
C VAL A 70 0.53 19.11 -2.98
N TYR A 71 0.93 19.32 -1.72
CA TYR A 71 1.08 20.63 -1.08
C TYR A 71 2.46 20.78 -0.46
N GLY A 72 2.90 22.02 -0.26
CA GLY A 72 4.13 22.34 0.47
C GLY A 72 5.43 22.08 -0.31
N ALA A 73 5.35 21.80 -1.61
CA ALA A 73 6.52 21.69 -2.44
C ALA A 73 7.10 23.08 -2.72
N ALA A 74 8.39 23.27 -2.40
CA ALA A 74 9.12 24.49 -2.76
C ALA A 74 9.51 24.51 -4.25
N LYS A 75 9.69 23.33 -4.85
CA LYS A 75 9.99 23.15 -6.27
C LYS A 75 9.18 22.02 -6.86
N THR A 76 8.58 22.26 -8.02
CA THR A 76 7.85 21.26 -8.81
C THR A 76 8.49 21.18 -10.20
N MET A 77 8.80 19.97 -10.66
CA MET A 77 9.39 19.71 -11.97
C MET A 77 8.59 18.64 -12.69
N TYR A 78 8.02 18.98 -13.81
CA TYR A 78 7.33 18.05 -14.70
C TYR A 78 8.39 17.37 -15.60
N ARG A 79 8.53 16.06 -15.47
CA ARG A 79 9.45 15.26 -16.30
C ARG A 79 8.79 14.89 -17.62
N ASN A 80 7.52 14.51 -17.56
CA ASN A 80 6.66 14.22 -18.70
C ASN A 80 5.19 14.29 -18.25
N VAL A 81 4.25 13.92 -19.12
CA VAL A 81 2.80 13.94 -18.84
C VAL A 81 2.41 13.10 -17.62
N LYS A 82 3.15 12.03 -17.33
CA LYS A 82 2.85 11.09 -16.24
C LYS A 82 3.64 11.35 -14.96
N THR A 83 4.86 11.93 -15.08
CA THR A 83 5.82 11.97 -13.98
C THR A 83 6.12 13.39 -13.54
N THR A 84 5.87 13.66 -12.28
CA THR A 84 6.18 14.93 -11.62
C THR A 84 7.06 14.71 -10.41
N VAL A 85 8.06 15.56 -10.23
CA VAL A 85 8.98 15.57 -9.10
C VAL A 85 8.71 16.80 -8.25
N TYR A 86 8.52 16.59 -6.96
CA TYR A 86 8.32 17.61 -5.95
C TYR A 86 9.48 17.62 -4.98
N GLN A 87 9.99 18.77 -4.60
CA GLN A 87 11.05 18.94 -3.60
C GLN A 87 10.66 20.02 -2.60
N GLY A 88 10.98 19.79 -1.33
CA GLY A 88 10.70 20.77 -0.28
C GLY A 88 10.77 20.21 1.14
N LYS A 89 10.41 21.07 2.07
CA LYS A 89 10.22 20.73 3.48
C LYS A 89 8.71 20.57 3.73
N ASN A 90 8.33 19.51 4.44
CA ASN A 90 6.94 19.24 4.81
C ASN A 90 5.99 19.10 3.59
N ILE A 91 6.46 18.44 2.54
CA ILE A 91 5.60 18.10 1.39
C ILE A 91 4.54 17.12 1.88
N ARG A 92 3.29 17.44 1.62
CA ARG A 92 2.13 16.57 1.90
C ARG A 92 1.54 16.11 0.59
N PHE A 93 1.17 14.84 0.51
CA PHE A 93 0.57 14.31 -0.71
C PHE A 93 -0.57 13.34 -0.40
N ARG A 94 -1.46 13.20 -1.36
CA ARG A 94 -2.60 12.30 -1.32
C ARG A 94 -2.88 11.74 -2.72
N LEU A 95 -2.98 10.41 -2.79
CA LEU A 95 -3.38 9.64 -3.96
C LEU A 95 -4.60 8.82 -3.58
N ILE A 96 -5.66 8.84 -4.38
CA ILE A 96 -6.90 8.12 -4.05
C ILE A 96 -7.36 7.28 -5.22
N GLY A 97 -7.47 5.97 -4.98
CA GLY A 97 -8.03 5.00 -5.92
C GLY A 97 -7.29 4.94 -7.27
N ALA A 98 -6.07 5.45 -7.34
CA ALA A 98 -5.26 5.50 -8.54
C ALA A 98 -4.32 4.29 -8.66
N ARG A 99 -3.79 4.07 -9.86
CA ARG A 99 -2.58 3.27 -10.05
C ARG A 99 -1.40 4.22 -10.22
N PHE A 100 -0.39 4.05 -9.38
CA PHE A 100 0.73 4.99 -9.27
C PHE A 100 2.04 4.29 -8.98
N GLN A 101 3.13 4.95 -9.35
CA GLN A 101 4.46 4.66 -8.84
C GLN A 101 4.93 5.88 -8.07
N VAL A 102 5.32 5.68 -6.83
CA VAL A 102 5.81 6.75 -5.94
C VAL A 102 7.20 6.39 -5.46
N ARG A 103 8.14 7.32 -5.61
CA ARG A 103 9.45 7.24 -4.98
C ARG A 103 9.64 8.42 -4.06
N ILE A 104 9.78 8.15 -2.79
CA ILE A 104 10.05 9.12 -1.72
C ILE A 104 11.51 8.98 -1.33
N GLN A 105 12.22 10.09 -1.20
CA GLN A 105 13.59 10.13 -0.72
C GLN A 105 13.75 11.31 0.25
N GLY A 106 14.11 11.02 1.48
CA GLY A 106 14.27 12.09 2.46
C GLY A 106 14.19 11.62 3.91
N ARG A 107 13.74 12.52 4.76
CA ARG A 107 13.58 12.30 6.21
C ARG A 107 12.22 12.78 6.69
N ALA A 108 11.88 12.42 7.94
CA ALA A 108 10.55 12.66 8.51
C ALA A 108 9.46 12.16 7.55
N ILE A 109 9.66 10.95 7.02
CA ILE A 109 8.69 10.27 6.17
C ILE A 109 7.59 9.73 7.06
N PHE A 110 6.37 10.22 6.85
CA PHE A 110 5.15 9.64 7.39
C PHE A 110 4.32 9.19 6.21
N LEU A 111 3.96 7.93 6.17
CA LEU A 111 3.25 7.32 5.07
C LEU A 111 2.14 6.42 5.61
N SER A 112 1.00 6.47 4.97
CA SER A 112 -0.08 5.50 5.16
C SER A 112 -0.64 5.13 3.80
N ALA A 113 -0.67 3.84 3.50
CA ALA A 113 -1.23 3.32 2.27
C ALA A 113 -2.19 2.17 2.54
N ILE A 114 -3.28 2.13 1.77
CA ILE A 114 -4.21 1.01 1.63
C ILE A 114 -4.25 0.71 0.15
N ALA A 115 -3.48 -0.27 -0.27
CA ALA A 115 -3.23 -0.50 -1.69
C ALA A 115 -2.90 -1.97 -1.96
N ARG A 116 -2.81 -2.30 -3.24
CA ARG A 116 -2.33 -3.59 -3.72
C ARG A 116 -1.20 -3.35 -4.72
N GLY A 117 -0.09 -4.03 -4.52
CA GLY A 117 1.12 -3.89 -5.32
C GLY A 117 2.33 -4.27 -4.51
N ASP A 118 3.46 -3.72 -4.88
CA ASP A 118 4.75 -4.03 -4.30
C ASP A 118 5.56 -2.76 -4.06
N GLY A 119 6.69 -2.91 -3.41
CA GLY A 119 7.60 -1.82 -3.19
C GLY A 119 8.95 -2.24 -2.63
N ILE A 120 9.77 -1.23 -2.43
CA ILE A 120 11.09 -1.34 -1.82
C ILE A 120 11.20 -0.27 -0.75
N ILE A 121 11.70 -0.64 0.41
CA ILE A 121 12.04 0.25 1.50
C ILE A 121 13.51 0.10 1.84
N ASP A 122 14.19 1.22 2.05
CA ASP A 122 15.64 1.29 2.26
C ASP A 122 15.91 2.44 3.22
N GLY A 123 16.21 2.10 4.46
CA GLY A 123 16.62 3.05 5.48
C GLY A 123 18.03 3.55 5.18
N THR A 124 18.30 4.78 5.51
CA THR A 124 19.66 5.34 5.36
C THR A 124 20.36 5.29 6.69
N GLY A 125 20.67 4.10 7.21
CA GLY A 125 21.57 3.95 8.33
C GLY A 125 22.87 4.71 8.03
N ASP A 126 23.26 5.65 8.88
CA ASP A 126 24.59 6.25 8.80
C ASP A 126 25.40 5.80 10.02
N PRO A 127 26.14 4.69 9.89
CA PRO A 127 26.94 4.17 10.99
C PRO A 127 28.07 5.16 11.40
N THR A 128 28.44 6.08 10.51
CA THR A 128 29.47 7.09 10.82
C THR A 128 28.92 8.26 11.62
N ALA A 129 27.63 8.55 11.51
CA ALA A 129 26.95 9.60 12.27
C ALA A 129 26.31 9.10 13.56
N ASN A 130 26.48 7.84 13.94
CA ASN A 130 25.82 7.21 15.10
C ASN A 130 24.29 7.32 15.06
N VAL A 131 23.71 7.42 13.86
CA VAL A 131 22.25 7.49 13.66
C VAL A 131 21.76 6.10 13.31
N PHE A 132 21.34 5.37 14.32
CA PHE A 132 20.81 4.00 14.18
C PHE A 132 19.28 3.94 14.07
N TYR A 133 18.62 5.08 14.06
CA TYR A 133 17.17 5.14 14.03
C TYR A 133 16.67 5.82 12.77
N ASP A 134 16.21 5.02 11.83
CA ASP A 134 15.64 5.46 10.56
C ASP A 134 14.10 5.46 10.55
N GLY A 135 13.51 5.36 11.74
CA GLY A 135 12.06 5.30 11.88
C GLY A 135 11.53 3.86 11.95
N VAL A 136 10.21 3.73 11.94
CA VAL A 136 9.52 2.44 12.02
C VAL A 136 8.51 2.27 10.90
N TRP A 137 8.25 1.03 10.54
CA TRP A 137 7.24 0.67 9.56
C TRP A 137 6.43 -0.55 9.97
N SER A 138 5.23 -0.65 9.42
CA SER A 138 4.30 -1.77 9.57
C SER A 138 3.75 -2.11 8.20
N LEU A 139 3.68 -3.39 7.89
CA LEU A 139 3.20 -3.94 6.63
C LEU A 139 2.07 -4.93 6.91
N ASN A 140 0.95 -4.81 6.21
CA ASN A 140 -0.20 -5.72 6.30
C ASN A 140 -0.66 -5.95 7.74
N ASP A 141 -0.77 -4.84 8.51
CA ASP A 141 -1.18 -4.80 9.92
C ASP A 141 -0.24 -5.56 10.88
N SER A 142 0.98 -5.86 10.45
CA SER A 142 2.02 -6.42 11.32
C SER A 142 2.44 -5.40 12.40
N PRO A 143 3.03 -5.84 13.51
CA PRO A 143 3.65 -4.94 14.47
C PRO A 143 4.68 -4.01 13.83
N TYR A 144 4.83 -2.80 14.37
CA TYR A 144 5.87 -1.87 13.92
C TYR A 144 7.26 -2.44 14.21
N GLN A 145 8.12 -2.34 13.22
CA GLN A 145 9.55 -2.71 13.29
C GLN A 145 10.41 -1.58 12.75
N SER A 146 11.69 -1.57 13.06
CA SER A 146 12.65 -0.61 12.50
C SER A 146 12.68 -0.69 10.98
N LEU A 147 12.89 0.44 10.30
CA LEU A 147 13.18 0.41 8.88
C LEU A 147 14.44 -0.44 8.64
N PRO A 148 14.46 -1.26 7.57
CA PRO A 148 15.64 -2.04 7.21
C PRO A 148 16.79 -1.11 6.75
N ASP A 149 18.01 -1.46 7.12
CA ASP A 149 19.22 -0.73 6.71
C ASP A 149 19.60 -1.02 5.25
N ASP A 150 19.12 -2.14 4.72
CA ASP A 150 19.31 -2.56 3.33
C ASP A 150 17.98 -2.53 2.56
N ALA A 151 18.09 -2.32 1.26
CA ALA A 151 16.93 -2.31 0.36
C ALA A 151 16.13 -3.62 0.46
N THR A 152 14.94 -3.54 1.04
CA THR A 152 14.05 -4.66 1.30
C THR A 152 12.78 -4.55 0.49
N SER A 153 12.48 -5.58 -0.29
CA SER A 153 11.24 -5.67 -1.06
C SER A 153 10.07 -6.07 -0.17
N PHE A 154 8.87 -5.58 -0.48
CA PHE A 154 7.64 -5.94 0.22
C PHE A 154 6.44 -6.01 -0.72
N ASP A 155 5.44 -6.80 -0.34
CA ASP A 155 4.16 -6.92 -1.04
C ASP A 155 3.02 -6.33 -0.21
N LEU A 156 2.25 -5.45 -0.83
CA LEU A 156 0.98 -4.93 -0.31
C LEU A 156 -0.15 -5.88 -0.69
N ALA A 157 -0.25 -6.96 0.05
CA ALA A 157 -1.34 -7.91 -0.05
C ALA A 157 -1.68 -8.39 1.36
N PRO A 158 -2.94 -8.67 1.70
CA PRO A 158 -3.22 -9.28 2.99
C PRO A 158 -2.52 -10.63 3.06
N ALA A 159 -2.04 -10.98 4.25
CA ALA A 159 -1.56 -12.32 4.52
C ALA A 159 -2.65 -13.32 4.12
N SER A 160 -2.29 -14.35 3.36
CA SER A 160 -3.21 -15.45 3.08
C SER A 160 -3.68 -16.03 4.41
N PRO A 161 -4.98 -16.23 4.64
CA PRO A 161 -5.44 -16.91 5.84
C PRO A 161 -4.81 -18.30 5.88
N GLN A 162 -4.11 -18.58 6.99
CA GLN A 162 -3.58 -19.91 7.31
C GLN A 162 -4.72 -20.87 7.64
#